data_5ad0651780972a832a29bdefa4ad5b78
#
_entry.id   5ad0651780972a832a29bdefa4ad5b78
#
_cell.length_a   1.000
_cell.length_b   1.000
_cell.length_c   1.000
_cell.angle_alpha   90.00
_cell.angle_beta   90.00
_cell.angle_gamma   90.00
#
_symmetry.space_group_name_H-M   'P 1'
#
loop_
_entity.id
_entity.type
_entity.pdbx_description
1 polymer ?
#
loop_
_entity_poly.entity_id
_entity_poly.type
_entity_poly.pdbx_seq_one_letter_code
_entity_poly.pdbx_strand_id
1 'polypeptide(L)'
;LRQYCDDNGALLVFDCVQTGMGRTGDWFGYEYSGIKPDAITLAKGLGGGLPLGAMIALGPASQLFAAGDHGSTFGGNPVATAAALAVISAIEKEKILAHVDEVGEFLLTELALIPGVIEVRGAGLLIGLTLEKPVAKLVVKKCQELGALINAPGDTTIRLAPALNISMKQAQKFVAIFGKALKEVNHV
;
A
#
# COMPACT_ATOMS: atom_id res chain seq x y z
N LEU A 1 -21.20 0.81 -6.21
CA LEU A 1 -20.55 0.32 -7.46
C LEU A 1 -20.98 -1.10 -7.79
N ARG A 2 -20.98 -2.06 -6.85
CA ARG A 2 -21.35 -3.46 -7.15
C ARG A 2 -22.75 -3.54 -7.79
N GLN A 3 -23.75 -2.96 -7.14
CA GLN A 3 -25.12 -2.94 -7.67
C GLN A 3 -25.21 -2.31 -9.08
N TYR A 4 -24.49 -1.19 -9.27
CA TYR A 4 -24.43 -0.53 -10.58
C TYR A 4 -23.83 -1.45 -11.66
N CYS A 5 -22.76 -2.18 -11.35
CA CYS A 5 -22.17 -3.13 -12.28
C CYS A 5 -23.14 -4.26 -12.60
N ASP A 6 -23.84 -4.81 -11.59
CA ASP A 6 -24.82 -5.89 -11.76
C ASP A 6 -25.98 -5.44 -12.66
N ASP A 7 -26.54 -4.27 -12.41
CA ASP A 7 -27.67 -3.71 -13.15
C ASP A 7 -27.33 -3.42 -14.62
N ASN A 8 -26.05 -3.21 -14.93
CA ASN A 8 -25.60 -2.87 -16.29
C ASN A 8 -24.80 -3.98 -16.96
N GLY A 9 -24.73 -5.18 -16.38
CA GLY A 9 -23.97 -6.29 -16.93
C GLY A 9 -22.46 -6.03 -17.07
N ALA A 10 -21.92 -5.15 -16.20
CA ALA A 10 -20.50 -4.77 -16.18
C ALA A 10 -19.73 -5.57 -15.14
N LEU A 11 -18.47 -5.90 -15.43
CA LEU A 11 -17.57 -6.51 -14.47
C LEU A 11 -17.02 -5.46 -13.51
N LEU A 12 -16.96 -5.80 -12.22
CA LEU A 12 -16.27 -5.02 -11.20
C LEU A 12 -14.87 -5.58 -10.98
N VAL A 13 -13.85 -4.83 -11.38
CA VAL A 13 -12.44 -5.20 -11.19
C VAL A 13 -11.80 -4.29 -10.15
N PHE A 14 -11.20 -4.87 -9.12
CA PHE A 14 -10.40 -4.11 -8.15
C PHE A 14 -8.91 -4.19 -8.50
N ASP A 15 -8.30 -3.02 -8.68
CA ASP A 15 -6.86 -2.91 -8.81
C ASP A 15 -6.19 -2.92 -7.43
N CYS A 16 -5.69 -4.10 -7.04
CA CYS A 16 -4.97 -4.31 -5.79
C CYS A 16 -3.44 -4.29 -5.99
N VAL A 17 -2.94 -3.73 -7.09
CA VAL A 17 -1.50 -3.63 -7.37
C VAL A 17 -0.74 -2.88 -6.27
N GLN A 18 -1.34 -1.88 -5.64
CA GLN A 18 -0.74 -1.13 -4.54
C GLN A 18 -1.31 -1.53 -3.16
N THR A 19 -2.57 -1.90 -3.10
CA THR A 19 -3.30 -2.17 -1.86
C THR A 19 -3.32 -3.65 -1.47
N GLY A 20 -2.81 -4.54 -2.33
CA GLY A 20 -2.72 -5.96 -2.05
C GLY A 20 -1.47 -6.36 -1.28
N MET A 21 -1.34 -7.65 -1.04
CA MET A 21 -0.20 -8.29 -0.39
C MET A 21 0.07 -7.75 1.02
N GLY A 22 -0.99 -7.52 1.80
CA GLY A 22 -0.89 -7.12 3.20
C GLY A 22 -0.71 -5.62 3.44
N ARG A 23 -0.65 -4.79 2.40
CA ARG A 23 -0.33 -3.35 2.52
C ARG A 23 -1.30 -2.58 3.42
N THR A 24 -2.58 -2.96 3.42
CA THR A 24 -3.66 -2.30 4.14
C THR A 24 -4.12 -3.05 5.39
N GLY A 25 -3.39 -4.09 5.83
CA GLY A 25 -3.77 -4.96 6.94
C GLY A 25 -4.48 -6.24 6.50
N ASP A 26 -5.17 -6.20 5.37
CA ASP A 26 -5.80 -7.35 4.72
C ASP A 26 -4.95 -7.88 3.56
N TRP A 27 -5.23 -9.10 3.08
CA TRP A 27 -4.58 -9.63 1.87
C TRP A 27 -4.80 -8.73 0.67
N PHE A 28 -6.01 -8.21 0.51
CA PHE A 28 -6.40 -7.34 -0.60
C PHE A 28 -7.17 -6.14 -0.09
N GLY A 29 -6.80 -4.95 -0.52
CA GLY A 29 -7.34 -3.70 0.00
C GLY A 29 -8.84 -3.47 -0.18
N TYR A 30 -9.56 -4.36 -0.86
CA TYR A 30 -11.02 -4.29 -0.98
C TYR A 30 -11.76 -5.06 0.12
N GLU A 31 -11.10 -5.93 0.87
CA GLU A 31 -11.75 -6.88 1.80
C GLU A 31 -12.54 -6.16 2.89
N TYR A 32 -12.04 -5.01 3.35
CA TYR A 32 -12.76 -4.18 4.33
C TYR A 32 -14.15 -3.73 3.85
N SER A 33 -14.38 -3.67 2.55
CA SER A 33 -15.67 -3.24 1.99
C SER A 33 -16.75 -4.31 2.03
N GLY A 34 -16.38 -5.58 2.24
CA GLY A 34 -17.26 -6.73 2.14
C GLY A 34 -17.81 -7.00 0.73
N ILE A 35 -17.35 -6.25 -0.28
CA ILE A 35 -17.81 -6.37 -1.67
C ILE A 35 -16.96 -7.42 -2.39
N LYS A 36 -17.61 -8.36 -3.09
CA LYS A 36 -16.92 -9.33 -3.94
C LYS A 36 -16.76 -8.77 -5.36
N PRO A 37 -15.53 -8.63 -5.86
CA PRO A 37 -15.30 -8.26 -7.26
C PRO A 37 -15.48 -9.46 -8.20
N ASP A 38 -15.53 -9.17 -9.49
CA ASP A 38 -15.46 -10.21 -10.54
C ASP A 38 -13.99 -10.55 -10.86
N ALA A 39 -13.06 -9.60 -10.65
CA ALA A 39 -11.64 -9.86 -10.77
C ALA A 39 -10.83 -8.89 -9.89
N ILE A 40 -9.59 -9.29 -9.58
CA ILE A 40 -8.59 -8.45 -8.92
C ILE A 40 -7.27 -8.51 -9.69
N THR A 41 -6.50 -7.42 -9.65
CA THR A 41 -5.13 -7.39 -10.18
C THR A 41 -4.11 -7.22 -9.05
N LEU A 42 -2.98 -7.90 -9.18
CA LEU A 42 -1.89 -7.92 -8.20
C LEU A 42 -0.55 -7.70 -8.89
N ALA A 43 0.39 -7.02 -8.22
CA ALA A 43 1.78 -6.89 -8.64
C ALA A 43 2.64 -6.42 -7.44
N LYS A 44 3.68 -5.63 -7.70
CA LYS A 44 4.55 -4.98 -6.69
C LYS A 44 5.02 -5.96 -5.61
N GLY A 45 4.42 -5.92 -4.42
CA GLY A 45 4.76 -6.78 -3.29
C GLY A 45 4.66 -8.27 -3.58
N LEU A 46 3.83 -8.68 -4.54
CA LEU A 46 3.63 -10.09 -4.90
C LEU A 46 4.94 -10.80 -5.24
N GLY A 47 5.81 -10.16 -6.02
CA GLY A 47 7.06 -10.77 -6.49
C GLY A 47 8.26 -10.60 -5.55
N GLY A 48 8.09 -9.94 -4.39
CA GLY A 48 9.19 -9.72 -3.44
C GLY A 48 10.38 -8.94 -4.01
N GLY A 49 10.15 -8.11 -5.02
CA GLY A 49 11.19 -7.35 -5.76
C GLY A 49 11.43 -7.88 -7.18
N LEU A 50 10.94 -9.07 -7.52
CA LEU A 50 10.96 -9.57 -8.89
C LEU A 50 9.73 -9.09 -9.67
N PRO A 51 9.84 -8.82 -10.98
CA PRO A 51 8.72 -8.39 -11.80
C PRO A 51 7.72 -9.54 -11.97
N LEU A 52 6.57 -9.41 -11.32
CA LEU A 52 5.46 -10.36 -11.40
C LEU A 52 4.14 -9.59 -11.26
N GLY A 53 3.18 -9.91 -12.10
CA GLY A 53 1.78 -9.51 -11.99
C GLY A 53 0.88 -10.72 -12.04
N ALA A 54 -0.29 -10.60 -11.44
CA ALA A 54 -1.32 -11.62 -11.49
C ALA A 54 -2.70 -10.96 -11.61
N MET A 55 -3.63 -11.68 -12.25
CA MET A 55 -5.05 -11.38 -12.23
C MET A 55 -5.77 -12.63 -11.70
N ILE A 56 -6.71 -12.43 -10.81
CA ILE A 56 -7.58 -13.48 -10.28
C ILE A 56 -8.99 -13.14 -10.70
N ALA A 57 -9.57 -13.94 -11.56
CA ALA A 57 -10.98 -13.84 -11.97
C ALA A 57 -11.83 -14.78 -11.10
N LEU A 58 -13.02 -14.33 -10.70
CA LEU A 58 -13.91 -15.01 -9.77
C LEU A 58 -15.25 -15.31 -10.44
N GLY A 59 -15.88 -16.42 -10.03
CA GLY A 59 -17.20 -16.79 -10.51
C GLY A 59 -17.27 -16.89 -12.05
N PRO A 60 -18.32 -16.35 -12.69
CA PRO A 60 -18.48 -16.40 -14.14
C PRO A 60 -17.34 -15.73 -14.91
N ALA A 61 -16.70 -14.70 -14.34
CA ALA A 61 -15.59 -14.01 -14.99
C ALA A 61 -14.37 -14.93 -15.23
N SER A 62 -14.21 -15.99 -14.44
CA SER A 62 -13.12 -16.97 -14.62
C SER A 62 -13.25 -17.80 -15.93
N GLN A 63 -14.39 -17.75 -16.60
CA GLN A 63 -14.66 -18.47 -17.83
C GLN A 63 -14.54 -17.59 -19.09
N LEU A 64 -14.19 -16.31 -18.94
CA LEU A 64 -14.16 -15.37 -20.06
C LEU A 64 -12.91 -15.51 -20.94
N PHE A 65 -11.81 -16.02 -20.38
CA PHE A 65 -10.59 -16.26 -21.16
C PHE A 65 -10.50 -17.69 -21.68
N ALA A 66 -10.11 -17.81 -22.92
CA ALA A 66 -9.83 -19.08 -23.58
C ALA A 66 -8.33 -19.20 -23.93
N ALA A 67 -7.93 -20.39 -24.33
CA ALA A 67 -6.56 -20.62 -24.79
C ALA A 67 -6.23 -19.75 -25.99
N GLY A 68 -5.17 -18.96 -25.91
CA GLY A 68 -4.71 -18.06 -26.97
C GLY A 68 -5.14 -16.59 -26.81
N ASP A 69 -6.01 -16.27 -25.85
CA ASP A 69 -6.47 -14.88 -25.65
C ASP A 69 -5.37 -13.95 -25.11
N HIS A 70 -4.40 -14.50 -24.39
CA HIS A 70 -3.27 -13.76 -23.88
C HIS A 70 -2.02 -14.62 -23.75
N GLY A 71 -0.86 -13.97 -23.67
CA GLY A 71 0.41 -14.64 -23.48
C GLY A 71 1.52 -13.68 -23.07
N SER A 72 2.58 -14.24 -22.53
CA SER A 72 3.78 -13.52 -22.16
C SER A 72 4.98 -14.45 -22.20
N THR A 73 6.09 -13.99 -22.77
CA THR A 73 7.32 -14.79 -22.83
C THR A 73 7.91 -15.06 -21.45
N PHE A 74 7.96 -14.07 -20.58
CA PHE A 74 8.57 -14.17 -19.26
C PHE A 74 7.57 -14.12 -18.10
N GLY A 75 6.30 -13.88 -18.36
CA GLY A 75 5.27 -13.86 -17.32
C GLY A 75 5.11 -15.23 -16.69
N GLY A 76 5.03 -15.27 -15.35
CA GLY A 76 4.88 -16.51 -14.61
C GLY A 76 6.13 -17.40 -14.61
N ASN A 77 7.32 -16.85 -14.87
CA ASN A 77 8.54 -17.65 -14.85
C ASN A 77 8.80 -18.27 -13.46
N PRO A 78 9.47 -19.45 -13.40
CA PRO A 78 9.64 -20.19 -12.14
C PRO A 78 10.35 -19.42 -11.03
N VAL A 79 11.26 -18.51 -11.37
CA VAL A 79 12.01 -17.73 -10.37
C VAL A 79 11.09 -16.72 -9.68
N ALA A 80 10.33 -15.96 -10.47
CA ALA A 80 9.42 -14.95 -9.92
C ALA A 80 8.25 -15.59 -9.16
N THR A 81 7.71 -16.73 -9.63
CA THR A 81 6.63 -17.44 -8.93
C THR A 81 7.11 -18.10 -7.64
N ALA A 82 8.34 -18.63 -7.60
CA ALA A 82 8.94 -19.14 -6.36
C ALA A 82 9.14 -18.02 -5.34
N ALA A 83 9.56 -16.82 -5.78
CA ALA A 83 9.65 -15.65 -4.91
C ALA A 83 8.28 -15.24 -4.38
N ALA A 84 7.23 -15.24 -5.19
CA ALA A 84 5.87 -14.94 -4.75
C ALA A 84 5.37 -15.92 -3.68
N LEU A 85 5.61 -17.21 -3.86
CA LEU A 85 5.28 -18.23 -2.86
C LEU A 85 6.02 -17.98 -1.54
N ALA A 86 7.29 -17.57 -1.60
CA ALA A 86 8.06 -17.21 -0.41
C ALA A 86 7.49 -15.98 0.29
N VAL A 87 7.08 -14.96 -0.46
CA VAL A 87 6.41 -13.76 0.10
C VAL A 87 5.11 -14.12 0.79
N ILE A 88 4.24 -14.89 0.14
CA ILE A 88 2.97 -15.34 0.72
C ILE A 88 3.24 -16.11 2.03
N SER A 89 4.18 -17.06 1.98
CA SER A 89 4.54 -17.85 3.16
C SER A 89 5.12 -17.00 4.31
N ALA A 90 5.89 -15.96 4.00
CA ALA A 90 6.42 -15.04 5.02
C ALA A 90 5.28 -14.22 5.65
N ILE A 91 4.36 -13.67 4.84
CA ILE A 91 3.20 -12.91 5.34
C ILE A 91 2.39 -13.75 6.33
N GLU A 92 2.14 -15.02 6.01
CA GLU A 92 1.38 -15.93 6.88
C GLU A 92 2.14 -16.30 8.14
N LYS A 93 3.38 -16.81 8.00
CA LYS A 93 4.17 -17.34 9.12
C LYS A 93 4.57 -16.26 10.12
N GLU A 94 4.90 -15.07 9.64
CA GLU A 94 5.32 -13.95 10.47
C GLU A 94 4.14 -13.08 10.93
N LYS A 95 2.90 -13.46 10.59
CA LYS A 95 1.67 -12.72 10.94
C LYS A 95 1.73 -11.24 10.53
N ILE A 96 2.25 -11.00 9.33
CA ILE A 96 2.51 -9.64 8.84
C ILE A 96 1.23 -8.79 8.76
N LEU A 97 0.06 -9.36 8.46
CA LEU A 97 -1.20 -8.61 8.40
C LEU A 97 -1.50 -7.93 9.75
N ALA A 98 -1.49 -8.68 10.84
CA ALA A 98 -1.70 -8.14 12.19
C ALA A 98 -0.63 -7.13 12.60
N HIS A 99 0.62 -7.36 12.20
CA HIS A 99 1.72 -6.41 12.44
C HIS A 99 1.51 -5.09 11.67
N VAL A 100 1.04 -5.17 10.44
CA VAL A 100 0.72 -3.98 9.60
C VAL A 100 -0.40 -3.16 10.22
N ASP A 101 -1.42 -3.80 10.79
CA ASP A 101 -2.50 -3.11 11.50
C ASP A 101 -1.98 -2.40 12.74
N GLU A 102 -1.21 -3.10 13.58
CA GLU A 102 -0.64 -2.54 14.82
C GLU A 102 0.25 -1.31 14.54
N VAL A 103 1.20 -1.44 13.62
CA VAL A 103 2.12 -0.34 13.29
C VAL A 103 1.40 0.76 12.51
N GLY A 104 0.43 0.41 11.69
CA GLY A 104 -0.40 1.35 10.95
C GLY A 104 -1.23 2.24 11.88
N GLU A 105 -1.93 1.64 12.85
CA GLU A 105 -2.71 2.37 13.86
C GLU A 105 -1.83 3.31 14.70
N PHE A 106 -0.66 2.83 15.12
CA PHE A 106 0.33 3.67 15.80
C PHE A 106 0.73 4.88 14.95
N LEU A 107 1.07 4.67 13.67
CA LEU A 107 1.47 5.77 12.79
C LEU A 107 0.33 6.75 12.51
N LEU A 108 -0.89 6.26 12.27
CA LEU A 108 -2.07 7.11 12.05
C LEU A 108 -2.33 8.01 13.26
N THR A 109 -2.22 7.46 14.47
CA THR A 109 -2.45 8.19 15.73
C THR A 109 -1.36 9.22 15.99
N GLU A 110 -0.10 8.81 15.99
CA GLU A 110 1.01 9.68 16.37
C GLU A 110 1.28 10.80 15.34
N LEU A 111 1.10 10.52 14.05
CA LEU A 111 1.29 11.52 13.01
C LEU A 111 0.20 12.60 13.03
N ALA A 112 -1.01 12.26 13.46
CA ALA A 112 -2.10 13.21 13.61
C ALA A 112 -1.86 14.23 14.73
N LEU A 113 -1.00 13.91 15.69
CA LEU A 113 -0.65 14.80 16.81
C LEU A 113 0.46 15.82 16.47
N ILE A 114 1.09 15.69 15.29
CA ILE A 114 2.20 16.55 14.90
C ILE A 114 1.68 17.92 14.42
N PRO A 115 2.08 19.04 15.04
CA PRO A 115 1.67 20.36 14.62
C PRO A 115 2.03 20.66 13.16
N GLY A 116 1.05 21.13 12.37
CA GLY A 116 1.17 21.38 10.93
C GLY A 116 0.72 20.21 10.06
N VAL A 117 0.29 19.09 10.64
CA VAL A 117 -0.48 18.04 9.99
C VAL A 117 -1.96 18.31 10.24
N ILE A 118 -2.77 18.44 9.19
CA ILE A 118 -4.21 18.74 9.30
C ILE A 118 -5.10 17.54 9.03
N GLU A 119 -4.55 16.51 8.39
CA GLU A 119 -5.27 15.26 8.12
C GLU A 119 -4.29 14.10 8.01
N VAL A 120 -4.64 12.97 8.60
CA VAL A 120 -3.98 11.68 8.37
C VAL A 120 -5.04 10.69 7.92
N ARG A 121 -4.80 10.00 6.82
CA ARG A 121 -5.73 9.02 6.24
C ARG A 121 -4.97 7.81 5.72
N GLY A 122 -5.64 6.68 5.63
CA GLY A 122 -5.07 5.45 5.09
C GLY A 122 -5.57 4.20 5.80
N ALA A 123 -4.97 3.08 5.46
CA ALA A 123 -5.19 1.79 6.11
C ALA A 123 -3.87 1.03 6.17
N GLY A 124 -3.63 0.35 7.27
CA GLY A 124 -2.37 -0.35 7.50
C GLY A 124 -1.16 0.55 7.26
N LEU A 125 -0.25 0.13 6.42
CA LEU A 125 0.98 0.86 6.08
C LEU A 125 0.91 1.60 4.73
N LEU A 126 -0.28 1.99 4.28
CA LEU A 126 -0.49 2.93 3.18
C LEU A 126 -1.14 4.20 3.74
N ILE A 127 -0.32 5.19 4.09
CA ILE A 127 -0.74 6.37 4.83
C ILE A 127 -0.48 7.64 4.01
N GLY A 128 -1.46 8.53 4.00
CA GLY A 128 -1.36 9.87 3.45
C GLY A 128 -1.52 10.92 4.54
N LEU A 129 -0.68 11.96 4.51
CA LEU A 129 -0.80 13.12 5.37
C LEU A 129 -1.05 14.35 4.53
N THR A 130 -1.92 15.24 5.01
CA THR A 130 -2.10 16.57 4.45
C THR A 130 -1.46 17.59 5.40
N LEU A 131 -0.57 18.41 4.87
CA LEU A 131 0.10 19.47 5.61
C LEU A 131 -0.67 20.79 5.49
N GLU A 132 -0.60 21.61 6.53
CA GLU A 132 -1.20 22.95 6.57
C GLU A 132 -0.64 23.88 5.48
N LYS A 133 0.68 23.77 5.21
CA LYS A 133 1.39 24.62 4.23
C LYS A 133 1.88 23.78 3.04
N PRO A 134 2.08 24.38 1.85
CA PRO A 134 2.59 23.69 0.65
C PRO A 134 4.11 23.46 0.72
N VAL A 135 4.57 22.76 1.75
CA VAL A 135 5.99 22.53 2.05
C VAL A 135 6.42 21.06 1.94
N ALA A 136 5.56 20.18 1.39
CA ALA A 136 5.81 18.74 1.40
C ALA A 136 7.16 18.34 0.78
N LYS A 137 7.56 18.99 -0.33
CA LYS A 137 8.86 18.73 -0.97
C LYS A 137 10.05 19.12 -0.10
N LEU A 138 9.94 20.21 0.67
CA LEU A 138 10.96 20.63 1.62
C LEU A 138 11.06 19.65 2.80
N VAL A 139 9.91 19.19 3.30
CA VAL A 139 9.84 18.17 4.35
C VAL A 139 10.47 16.87 3.90
N VAL A 140 10.22 16.41 2.65
CA VAL A 140 10.87 15.22 2.06
C VAL A 140 12.39 15.36 2.12
N LYS A 141 12.92 16.49 1.62
CA LYS A 141 14.36 16.76 1.64
C LYS A 141 14.92 16.75 3.07
N LYS A 142 14.22 17.39 4.01
CA LYS A 142 14.64 17.44 5.40
C LYS A 142 14.60 16.07 6.09
N CYS A 143 13.58 15.29 5.84
CA CYS A 143 13.51 13.90 6.31
C CYS A 143 14.68 13.07 5.79
N GLN A 144 15.04 13.23 4.50
CA GLN A 144 16.18 12.53 3.91
C GLN A 144 17.50 12.91 4.60
N GLU A 145 17.72 14.19 4.89
CA GLU A 145 18.89 14.66 5.67
C GLU A 145 18.94 14.04 7.08
N LEU A 146 17.79 13.78 7.68
CA LEU A 146 17.64 13.15 9.00
C LEU A 146 17.61 11.62 8.96
N GLY A 147 17.73 11.01 7.75
CA GLY A 147 17.82 9.56 7.57
C GLY A 147 16.48 8.84 7.40
N ALA A 148 15.43 9.55 6.96
CA ALA A 148 14.15 8.93 6.60
C ALA A 148 13.77 9.25 5.14
N LEU A 149 13.37 8.22 4.38
CA LEU A 149 12.90 8.34 3.00
C LEU A 149 11.38 8.33 2.97
N ILE A 150 10.80 9.39 2.42
CA ILE A 150 9.36 9.55 2.23
C ILE A 150 9.07 10.13 0.85
N ASN A 151 7.80 10.21 0.47
CA ASN A 151 7.39 10.72 -0.84
C ASN A 151 6.33 11.82 -0.70
N ALA A 152 6.42 12.84 -1.56
CA ALA A 152 5.44 13.92 -1.68
C ALA A 152 4.78 13.85 -3.06
N PRO A 153 3.57 13.27 -3.19
CA PRO A 153 2.84 13.25 -4.46
C PRO A 153 2.23 14.61 -4.84
N GLY A 154 2.20 15.56 -3.92
CA GLY A 154 1.71 16.92 -4.12
C GLY A 154 2.44 17.90 -3.21
N ASP A 155 2.07 19.20 -3.28
CA ASP A 155 2.76 20.25 -2.54
C ASP A 155 2.39 20.27 -1.04
N THR A 156 1.22 19.73 -0.69
CA THR A 156 0.74 19.61 0.70
C THR A 156 0.63 18.15 1.16
N THR A 157 0.91 17.18 0.30
CA THR A 157 0.65 15.77 0.62
C THR A 157 1.95 14.99 0.79
N ILE A 158 2.06 14.26 1.90
CA ILE A 158 3.09 13.25 2.15
C ILE A 158 2.44 11.86 2.04
N ARG A 159 3.14 10.92 1.42
CA ARG A 159 2.73 9.52 1.35
C ARG A 159 3.78 8.63 2.01
N LEU A 160 3.31 7.73 2.87
CA LEU A 160 4.12 6.71 3.51
C LEU A 160 3.71 5.32 3.01
N ALA A 161 4.69 4.53 2.64
CA ALA A 161 4.53 3.14 2.26
C ALA A 161 5.81 2.35 2.64
N PRO A 162 6.09 2.20 3.93
CA PRO A 162 7.31 1.52 4.40
C PRO A 162 7.26 0.02 4.09
N ALA A 163 8.35 -0.70 4.37
CA ALA A 163 8.36 -2.15 4.36
C ALA A 163 7.31 -2.70 5.34
N LEU A 164 6.63 -3.80 4.97
CA LEU A 164 5.56 -4.38 5.81
C LEU A 164 6.07 -4.88 7.16
N ASN A 165 7.34 -5.25 7.24
CA ASN A 165 8.02 -5.71 8.45
C ASN A 165 8.79 -4.59 9.19
N ILE A 166 8.46 -3.32 8.93
CA ILE A 166 9.03 -2.19 9.69
C ILE A 166 8.75 -2.39 11.18
N SER A 167 9.78 -2.35 12.01
CA SER A 167 9.58 -2.54 13.45
C SER A 167 8.90 -1.32 14.10
N MET A 168 8.18 -1.53 15.20
CA MET A 168 7.59 -0.46 16.01
C MET A 168 8.65 0.59 16.41
N LYS A 169 9.86 0.17 16.76
CA LYS A 169 10.98 1.07 17.07
C LYS A 169 11.37 1.97 15.91
N GLN A 170 11.34 1.44 14.68
CA GLN A 170 11.61 2.23 13.48
C GLN A 170 10.47 3.19 13.18
N ALA A 171 9.22 2.79 13.38
CA ALA A 171 8.05 3.65 13.25
C ALA A 171 8.10 4.82 14.25
N GLN A 172 8.42 4.56 15.52
CA GLN A 172 8.62 5.58 16.54
C GLN A 172 9.74 6.55 16.17
N LYS A 173 10.88 6.03 15.71
CA LYS A 173 11.98 6.86 15.23
C LYS A 173 11.56 7.74 14.05
N PHE A 174 10.77 7.20 13.13
CA PHE A 174 10.25 7.94 11.99
C PHE A 174 9.35 9.11 12.43
N VAL A 175 8.41 8.90 13.36
CA VAL A 175 7.55 9.96 13.90
C VAL A 175 8.37 11.11 14.47
N ALA A 176 9.42 10.80 15.24
CA ALA A 176 10.31 11.82 15.80
C ALA A 176 11.07 12.60 14.70
N ILE A 177 11.58 11.91 13.68
CA ILE A 177 12.27 12.53 12.53
C ILE A 177 11.31 13.43 11.76
N PHE A 178 10.10 12.96 11.47
CA PHE A 178 9.10 13.71 10.71
C PHE A 178 8.65 14.97 11.46
N GLY A 179 8.34 14.85 12.74
CA GLY A 179 7.99 16.02 13.58
C GLY A 179 9.10 17.07 13.64
N LYS A 180 10.36 16.62 13.77
CA LYS A 180 11.52 17.53 13.72
C LYS A 180 11.64 18.20 12.34
N ALA A 181 11.55 17.44 11.25
CA ALA A 181 11.65 17.95 9.90
C ALA A 181 10.59 19.00 9.59
N LEU A 182 9.32 18.70 9.93
CA LEU A 182 8.20 19.62 9.71
C LEU A 182 8.35 20.90 10.53
N LYS A 183 8.77 20.79 11.79
CA LYS A 183 9.05 21.96 12.66
C LYS A 183 10.13 22.85 12.06
N GLU A 184 11.26 22.29 11.65
CA GLU A 184 12.37 23.07 11.08
C GLU A 184 11.96 23.77 9.77
N VAL A 185 11.18 23.09 8.89
CA VAL A 185 10.70 23.68 7.64
C VAL A 185 9.66 24.78 7.87
N ASN A 186 8.80 24.67 8.88
CA ASN A 186 7.78 25.67 9.18
C ASN A 186 8.34 26.94 9.85
N HIS A 187 9.55 26.90 10.41
CA HIS A 187 10.22 28.05 11.04
C HIS A 187 11.10 28.86 10.08
N VAL A 188 11.22 28.44 8.82
CA VAL A 188 11.88 29.17 7.74
C VAL A 188 10.85 29.94 6.93
#